data_79c0355d8342dc7cc334fb6d7e86cae6
#
_entry.id   79c0355d8342dc7cc334fb6d7e86cae6
#
_cell.length_a   1.000
_cell.length_b   1.000
_cell.length_c   1.000
_cell.angle_alpha   90.00
_cell.angle_beta   90.00
_cell.angle_gamma   90.00
#
_symmetry.space_group_name_H-M   'P 1'
#
loop_
_entity.id
_entity.type
_entity.pdbx_description
1 polymer ?
#
loop_
_entity_poly.entity_id
_entity_poly.type
_entity_poly.pdbx_seq_one_letter_code
_entity_poly.pdbx_strand_id
1 'polypeptide(L)'
;MGKAAVAKAFADMNAALAVLIAEADGCGSEPFSAADPLAGLADGCLDILAGAAGVQARIAGLVASAAGTYAETARAAAPPDPPVQALERAIAAEISCVMAIGDRAAGALLARSHALTTSLPRTLAALHNGTISWQHATVMVDEAATLDPAGAAALEAHFLDPDTPKPATAGPIGEIPAYRFRAKARTWRERHHADSIEQRHAQGVSDRRVEYRPDQDGMAWLSAYLPAHQATALWNKLTALSRTMQGPNEHRTLTQLRADSFAEGLLNGGNTTGVTGAAGAGDGGEGTGPSQAPVRAEVLVTVPVFSLLGLTGESAMLDGYGPIPPSMARDLFADGADSFHRVLVDPRDGAPLEIGRTSYRVTKAMRNWLRLRDGKCPFPGCSNHSLDNEADHLLAWHNGGTTGVSNLGQPCPKHHKLRHTSGWKPTPATKTEPPGWTSPTGRHYTTEHQDWEPPHWPDRAAEVKRLAGSIAGCTDFAYTGISPGEEALERLLHAPPA
;
A
#
# COMPACT_ATOMS: atom_id res chain seq x y z
N MET A 1 4.84 31.97 10.29
CA MET A 1 3.99 31.37 11.36
C MET A 1 4.81 31.16 12.61
N GLY A 2 4.29 31.57 13.77
CA GLY A 2 4.97 31.35 15.05
C GLY A 2 4.74 29.93 15.57
N LYS A 3 5.80 29.13 15.71
CA LYS A 3 5.72 27.74 16.23
C LYS A 3 4.98 27.64 17.56
N ALA A 4 5.18 28.61 18.46
CA ALA A 4 4.51 28.66 19.76
C ALA A 4 2.99 28.86 19.65
N ALA A 5 2.53 29.71 18.74
CA ALA A 5 1.09 29.93 18.50
C ALA A 5 0.40 28.68 17.94
N VAL A 6 1.07 27.97 17.02
CA VAL A 6 0.57 26.70 16.46
C VAL A 6 0.48 25.65 17.55
N ALA A 7 1.53 25.47 18.37
CA ALA A 7 1.55 24.51 19.46
C ALA A 7 0.44 24.80 20.49
N LYS A 8 0.25 26.09 20.85
CA LYS A 8 -0.80 26.50 21.77
C LYS A 8 -2.20 26.20 21.21
N ALA A 9 -2.46 26.50 19.94
CA ALA A 9 -3.76 26.24 19.30
C ALA A 9 -4.11 24.75 19.30
N PHE A 10 -3.15 23.87 19.02
CA PHE A 10 -3.35 22.40 19.13
C PHE A 10 -3.56 21.93 20.57
N ALA A 11 -2.86 22.54 21.55
CA ALA A 11 -3.08 22.23 22.95
C ALA A 11 -4.50 22.61 23.39
N ASP A 12 -4.98 23.79 23.00
CA ASP A 12 -6.33 24.29 23.32
C ASP A 12 -7.41 23.38 22.64
N MET A 13 -7.20 22.96 21.40
CA MET A 13 -8.08 22.02 20.71
C MET A 13 -8.11 20.66 21.42
N ASN A 14 -6.98 20.11 21.81
CA ASN A 14 -6.92 18.82 22.52
C ASN A 14 -7.63 18.90 23.87
N ALA A 15 -7.52 20.03 24.60
CA ALA A 15 -8.25 20.23 25.85
C ALA A 15 -9.77 20.26 25.62
N ALA A 16 -10.24 20.94 24.57
CA ALA A 16 -11.67 20.96 24.21
C ALA A 16 -12.18 19.57 23.79
N LEU A 17 -11.40 18.80 23.03
CA LEU A 17 -11.74 17.43 22.65
C LEU A 17 -11.81 16.50 23.87
N ALA A 18 -10.93 16.67 24.88
CA ALA A 18 -10.97 15.89 26.10
C ALA A 18 -12.28 16.09 26.87
N VAL A 19 -12.82 17.31 26.89
CA VAL A 19 -14.14 17.59 27.49
C VAL A 19 -15.24 16.84 26.71
N LEU A 20 -15.25 16.91 25.37
CA LEU A 20 -16.26 16.22 24.57
C LEU A 20 -16.20 14.68 24.73
N ILE A 21 -14.99 14.13 24.88
CA ILE A 21 -14.80 12.70 25.13
C ILE A 21 -15.39 12.33 26.51
N ALA A 22 -15.10 13.11 27.55
CA ALA A 22 -15.64 12.86 28.88
C ALA A 22 -17.18 12.94 28.91
N GLU A 23 -17.78 13.89 28.18
CA GLU A 23 -19.24 13.99 28.04
C GLU A 23 -19.81 12.76 27.30
N ALA A 24 -19.18 12.31 26.19
CA ALA A 24 -19.61 11.13 25.45
C ALA A 24 -19.52 9.83 26.28
N ASP A 25 -18.54 9.74 27.18
CA ASP A 25 -18.36 8.62 28.12
C ASP A 25 -19.32 8.67 29.33
N GLY A 26 -20.19 9.69 29.39
CA GLY A 26 -21.11 9.90 30.50
C GLY A 26 -20.43 10.33 31.80
N CYS A 27 -19.18 10.82 31.73
CA CYS A 27 -18.38 11.32 32.84
C CYS A 27 -18.49 12.84 33.02
N GLY A 28 -19.40 13.49 32.30
CA GLY A 28 -19.67 14.92 32.42
C GLY A 28 -20.23 15.31 33.78
N SER A 29 -20.11 16.59 34.13
CA SER A 29 -20.54 17.11 35.44
C SER A 29 -22.06 17.20 35.60
N GLU A 30 -22.80 17.25 34.49
CA GLU A 30 -24.25 17.35 34.46
C GLU A 30 -24.84 16.42 33.38
N PRO A 31 -26.00 15.77 33.63
CA PRO A 31 -26.63 14.92 32.64
C PRO A 31 -27.24 15.77 31.52
N PHE A 32 -27.20 15.29 30.27
CA PHE A 32 -27.84 15.92 29.12
C PHE A 32 -29.35 16.17 29.31
N SER A 33 -30.01 15.33 30.13
CA SER A 33 -31.39 15.49 30.54
C SER A 33 -31.59 15.00 31.96
N ALA A 34 -32.12 15.85 32.82
CA ALA A 34 -32.46 15.50 34.21
C ALA A 34 -33.71 14.59 34.31
N ALA A 35 -34.61 14.64 33.31
CA ALA A 35 -35.86 13.86 33.28
C ALA A 35 -35.64 12.42 32.78
N ASP A 36 -34.78 12.24 31.78
CA ASP A 36 -34.40 10.92 31.25
C ASP A 36 -32.89 10.95 30.90
N PRO A 37 -32.03 10.56 31.85
CA PRO A 37 -30.58 10.62 31.62
C PRO A 37 -30.08 9.75 30.48
N LEU A 38 -30.66 8.59 30.20
CA LEU A 38 -30.25 7.71 29.13
C LEU A 38 -30.66 8.24 27.75
N ALA A 39 -31.91 8.70 27.61
CA ALA A 39 -32.37 9.34 26.38
C ALA A 39 -31.62 10.65 26.13
N GLY A 40 -31.36 11.45 27.18
CA GLY A 40 -30.57 12.66 27.13
C GLY A 40 -29.14 12.38 26.68
N LEU A 41 -28.46 11.35 27.19
CA LEU A 41 -27.14 10.95 26.76
C LEU A 41 -27.12 10.55 25.28
N ALA A 42 -28.10 9.78 24.82
CA ALA A 42 -28.20 9.38 23.42
C ALA A 42 -28.37 10.59 22.47
N ASP A 43 -29.20 11.56 22.84
CA ASP A 43 -29.41 12.79 22.07
C ASP A 43 -28.14 13.68 22.07
N GLY A 44 -27.49 13.83 23.23
CA GLY A 44 -26.22 14.54 23.35
C GLY A 44 -25.09 13.89 22.52
N CYS A 45 -25.05 12.57 22.42
CA CYS A 45 -24.13 11.88 21.51
C CYS A 45 -24.37 12.23 20.03
N LEU A 46 -25.63 12.40 19.61
CA LEU A 46 -25.96 12.83 18.25
C LEU A 46 -25.49 14.27 18.00
N ASP A 47 -25.64 15.17 18.97
CA ASP A 47 -25.10 16.53 18.90
C ASP A 47 -23.58 16.55 18.80
N ILE A 48 -22.90 15.70 19.58
CA ILE A 48 -21.44 15.52 19.48
C ILE A 48 -21.05 15.04 18.08
N LEU A 49 -21.75 14.04 17.52
CA LEU A 49 -21.47 13.54 16.16
C LEU A 49 -21.67 14.63 15.11
N ALA A 50 -22.73 15.42 15.19
CA ALA A 50 -22.99 16.54 14.28
C ALA A 50 -21.90 17.62 14.39
N GLY A 51 -21.55 18.02 15.61
CA GLY A 51 -20.47 18.99 15.86
C GLY A 51 -19.10 18.49 15.38
N ALA A 52 -18.79 17.21 15.64
CA ALA A 52 -17.54 16.59 15.21
C ALA A 52 -17.41 16.56 13.68
N ALA A 53 -18.50 16.33 12.95
CA ALA A 53 -18.48 16.37 11.48
C ALA A 53 -18.07 17.76 10.96
N GLY A 54 -18.59 18.85 11.58
CA GLY A 54 -18.19 20.23 11.25
C GLY A 54 -16.73 20.53 11.59
N VAL A 55 -16.23 20.06 12.73
CA VAL A 55 -14.82 20.20 13.13
C VAL A 55 -13.90 19.44 12.18
N GLN A 56 -14.24 18.21 11.82
CA GLN A 56 -13.47 17.41 10.85
C GLN A 56 -13.38 18.13 9.49
N ALA A 57 -14.46 18.73 9.03
CA ALA A 57 -14.45 19.51 7.78
C ALA A 57 -13.48 20.71 7.86
N ARG A 58 -13.50 21.46 8.97
CA ARG A 58 -12.57 22.59 9.19
C ARG A 58 -11.12 22.14 9.26
N ILE A 59 -10.85 21.03 9.94
CA ILE A 59 -9.51 20.43 9.99
C ILE A 59 -9.07 20.02 8.57
N ALA A 60 -9.94 19.42 7.78
CA ALA A 60 -9.62 19.05 6.40
C ALA A 60 -9.30 20.29 5.53
N GLY A 61 -10.06 21.38 5.69
CA GLY A 61 -9.75 22.67 5.05
C GLY A 61 -8.39 23.24 5.48
N LEU A 62 -8.08 23.19 6.78
CA LEU A 62 -6.78 23.60 7.32
C LEU A 62 -5.64 22.76 6.75
N VAL A 63 -5.80 21.43 6.69
CA VAL A 63 -4.81 20.51 6.11
C VAL A 63 -4.58 20.81 4.63
N ALA A 64 -5.65 21.04 3.86
CA ALA A 64 -5.54 21.40 2.45
C ALA A 64 -4.78 22.71 2.26
N SER A 65 -5.10 23.75 3.04
CA SER A 65 -4.40 25.03 2.99
C SER A 65 -2.92 24.90 3.38
N ALA A 66 -2.62 24.16 4.44
CA ALA A 66 -1.24 23.94 4.90
C ALA A 66 -0.41 23.16 3.86
N ALA A 67 -0.99 22.11 3.25
CA ALA A 67 -0.33 21.32 2.22
C ALA A 67 -0.07 22.15 0.95
N GLY A 68 -1.03 22.98 0.53
CA GLY A 68 -0.86 23.91 -0.59
C GLY A 68 0.26 24.92 -0.33
N THR A 69 0.22 25.62 0.81
CA THR A 69 1.25 26.60 1.21
C THR A 69 2.63 25.95 1.32
N TYR A 70 2.73 24.77 1.89
CA TYR A 70 3.99 24.02 1.96
C TYR A 70 4.54 23.73 0.56
N ALA A 71 3.71 23.22 -0.34
CA ALA A 71 4.11 22.89 -1.70
C ALA A 71 4.60 24.13 -2.47
N GLU A 72 3.88 25.26 -2.38
CA GLU A 72 4.29 26.51 -3.00
C GLU A 72 5.62 27.04 -2.44
N THR A 73 5.78 27.00 -1.12
CA THR A 73 7.01 27.44 -0.46
C THR A 73 8.20 26.56 -0.84
N ALA A 74 7.99 25.22 -0.90
CA ALA A 74 9.02 24.27 -1.29
C ALA A 74 9.45 24.46 -2.76
N ARG A 75 8.50 24.75 -3.65
CA ARG A 75 8.81 25.08 -5.06
C ARG A 75 9.59 26.40 -5.17
N ALA A 76 9.20 27.40 -4.42
CA ALA A 76 9.89 28.71 -4.41
C ALA A 76 11.32 28.62 -3.83
N ALA A 77 11.58 27.70 -2.90
CA ALA A 77 12.89 27.50 -2.30
C ALA A 77 13.76 26.52 -3.08
N ALA A 78 13.27 25.91 -4.16
CA ALA A 78 14.02 24.96 -4.96
C ALA A 78 15.17 25.65 -5.72
N PRO A 79 16.30 24.95 -5.98
CA PRO A 79 17.37 25.46 -6.83
C PRO A 79 16.86 25.85 -8.22
N PRO A 80 17.52 26.75 -8.95
CA PRO A 80 17.14 27.04 -10.32
C PRO A 80 17.20 25.77 -11.18
N ASP A 81 16.17 25.56 -12.02
CA ASP A 81 16.02 24.43 -12.93
C ASP A 81 16.02 23.01 -12.27
N PRO A 82 15.21 22.77 -11.23
CA PRO A 82 15.12 21.43 -10.67
C PRO A 82 14.37 20.51 -11.65
N PRO A 83 14.67 19.21 -11.70
CA PRO A 83 13.82 18.26 -12.40
C PRO A 83 12.42 18.28 -11.78
N VAL A 84 11.44 18.87 -12.47
CA VAL A 84 10.07 19.13 -11.94
C VAL A 84 9.47 17.87 -11.28
N GLN A 85 9.58 16.72 -11.93
CA GLN A 85 9.05 15.47 -11.38
C GLN A 85 9.77 15.03 -10.09
N ALA A 86 11.05 15.33 -9.94
CA ALA A 86 11.80 14.98 -8.73
C ALA A 86 11.39 15.89 -7.56
N LEU A 87 11.20 17.17 -7.82
CA LEU A 87 10.72 18.14 -6.83
C LEU A 87 9.31 17.78 -6.34
N GLU A 88 8.37 17.53 -7.25
CA GLU A 88 7.00 17.14 -6.87
C GLU A 88 6.96 15.85 -6.05
N ARG A 89 7.80 14.87 -6.40
CA ARG A 89 7.94 13.64 -5.62
C ARG A 89 8.54 13.90 -4.24
N ALA A 90 9.51 14.79 -4.13
CA ALA A 90 10.13 15.13 -2.85
C ALA A 90 9.12 15.82 -1.91
N ILE A 91 8.29 16.72 -2.44
CA ILE A 91 7.21 17.39 -1.71
C ILE A 91 6.17 16.36 -1.22
N ALA A 92 5.73 15.47 -2.11
CA ALA A 92 4.77 14.43 -1.75
C ALA A 92 5.32 13.47 -0.69
N ALA A 93 6.60 13.09 -0.81
CA ALA A 93 7.27 12.21 0.12
C ALA A 93 7.35 12.80 1.54
N GLU A 94 7.58 14.11 1.68
CA GLU A 94 7.62 14.74 2.99
C GLU A 94 6.24 14.82 3.66
N ILE A 95 5.19 15.11 2.89
CA ILE A 95 3.80 15.03 3.40
C ILE A 95 3.44 13.60 3.80
N SER A 96 3.83 12.61 2.98
CA SER A 96 3.65 11.19 3.28
C SER A 96 4.22 10.83 4.65
N CYS A 97 5.47 11.22 4.91
CA CYS A 97 6.16 10.96 6.17
C CYS A 97 5.54 11.71 7.36
N VAL A 98 5.25 13.01 7.20
CA VAL A 98 4.69 13.84 8.30
C VAL A 98 3.32 13.34 8.73
N MET A 99 2.49 12.88 7.80
CA MET A 99 1.13 12.44 8.06
C MET A 99 1.01 10.93 8.25
N ALA A 100 2.10 10.17 8.12
CA ALA A 100 2.11 8.70 8.16
C ALA A 100 1.10 8.08 7.16
N ILE A 101 1.04 8.62 5.93
CA ILE A 101 0.18 8.12 4.85
C ILE A 101 1.02 7.63 3.67
N GLY A 102 0.47 6.72 2.87
CA GLY A 102 1.18 6.23 1.67
C GLY A 102 1.36 7.31 0.61
N ASP A 103 2.39 7.19 -0.23
CA ASP A 103 2.75 8.13 -1.31
C ASP A 103 1.60 8.50 -2.24
N ARG A 104 0.74 7.53 -2.59
CA ARG A 104 -0.44 7.78 -3.44
C ARG A 104 -1.44 8.69 -2.74
N ALA A 105 -1.65 8.48 -1.44
CA ALA A 105 -2.55 9.31 -0.64
C ALA A 105 -1.99 10.73 -0.48
N ALA A 106 -0.67 10.88 -0.26
CA ALA A 106 0.00 12.16 -0.20
C ALA A 106 -0.07 12.93 -1.53
N GLY A 107 0.18 12.25 -2.65
CA GLY A 107 0.01 12.83 -3.99
C GLY A 107 -1.42 13.28 -4.28
N ALA A 108 -2.41 12.46 -3.90
CA ALA A 108 -3.82 12.82 -4.04
C ALA A 108 -4.23 14.00 -3.15
N LEU A 109 -3.71 14.06 -1.92
CA LEU A 109 -3.92 15.20 -1.03
C LEU A 109 -3.35 16.49 -1.63
N LEU A 110 -2.12 16.45 -2.14
CA LEU A 110 -1.47 17.60 -2.79
C LEU A 110 -2.24 18.09 -4.00
N ALA A 111 -2.65 17.18 -4.90
CA ALA A 111 -3.41 17.55 -6.09
C ALA A 111 -4.75 18.21 -5.72
N ARG A 112 -5.46 17.64 -4.73
CA ARG A 112 -6.72 18.23 -4.24
C ARG A 112 -6.49 19.55 -3.52
N SER A 113 -5.44 19.67 -2.70
CA SER A 113 -5.08 20.90 -2.02
C SER A 113 -4.78 22.02 -3.02
N HIS A 114 -4.02 21.72 -4.07
CA HIS A 114 -3.73 22.66 -5.14
C HIS A 114 -5.03 23.12 -5.84
N ALA A 115 -5.91 22.20 -6.23
CA ALA A 115 -7.19 22.56 -6.86
C ALA A 115 -8.06 23.45 -5.95
N LEU A 116 -8.14 23.11 -4.65
CA LEU A 116 -8.91 23.89 -3.67
C LEU A 116 -8.35 25.29 -3.45
N THR A 117 -7.03 25.45 -3.43
CA THR A 117 -6.38 26.75 -3.19
C THR A 117 -6.31 27.62 -4.43
N THR A 118 -6.37 27.05 -5.63
CA THR A 118 -6.24 27.82 -6.89
C THR A 118 -7.56 27.95 -7.66
N SER A 119 -8.28 26.87 -7.86
CA SER A 119 -9.40 26.80 -8.80
C SER A 119 -10.76 26.73 -8.12
N LEU A 120 -10.82 26.30 -6.85
CA LEU A 120 -12.07 26.04 -6.12
C LEU A 120 -12.11 26.74 -4.74
N PRO A 121 -11.98 28.08 -4.70
CA PRO A 121 -11.90 28.83 -3.44
C PRO A 121 -13.20 28.80 -2.61
N ARG A 122 -14.38 28.70 -3.23
CA ARG A 122 -15.66 28.55 -2.52
C ARG A 122 -15.78 27.21 -1.82
N THR A 123 -15.29 26.15 -2.44
CA THR A 123 -15.24 24.81 -1.84
C THR A 123 -14.31 24.78 -0.63
N LEU A 124 -13.16 25.43 -0.72
CA LEU A 124 -12.25 25.58 0.41
C LEU A 124 -12.87 26.40 1.54
N ALA A 125 -13.56 27.51 1.21
CA ALA A 125 -14.28 28.30 2.18
C ALA A 125 -15.40 27.51 2.88
N ALA A 126 -16.14 26.70 2.13
CA ALA A 126 -17.18 25.84 2.69
C ALA A 126 -16.61 24.76 3.65
N LEU A 127 -15.43 24.22 3.37
CA LEU A 127 -14.69 23.35 4.31
C LEU A 127 -14.30 24.13 5.58
N HIS A 128 -13.72 25.32 5.45
CA HIS A 128 -13.32 26.16 6.59
C HIS A 128 -14.52 26.55 7.47
N ASN A 129 -15.69 26.70 6.87
CA ASN A 129 -16.93 26.99 7.59
C ASN A 129 -17.58 25.72 8.20
N GLY A 130 -17.12 24.53 7.82
CA GLY A 130 -17.67 23.27 8.28
C GLY A 130 -19.00 22.90 7.64
N THR A 131 -19.39 23.54 6.53
CA THR A 131 -20.68 23.33 5.86
C THR A 131 -20.68 22.16 4.89
N ILE A 132 -19.52 21.66 4.48
CA ILE A 132 -19.36 20.47 3.64
C ILE A 132 -18.22 19.58 4.19
N SER A 133 -18.31 18.28 4.00
CA SER A 133 -17.24 17.34 4.39
C SER A 133 -16.11 17.30 3.36
N TRP A 134 -14.95 16.75 3.75
CA TRP A 134 -13.85 16.45 2.83
C TRP A 134 -14.28 15.60 1.63
N GLN A 135 -15.21 14.66 1.83
CA GLN A 135 -15.74 13.83 0.75
C GLN A 135 -16.50 14.68 -0.29
N HIS A 136 -17.27 15.68 0.14
CA HIS A 136 -17.93 16.62 -0.79
C HIS A 136 -16.93 17.46 -1.56
N ALA A 137 -15.91 17.99 -0.88
CA ALA A 137 -14.84 18.73 -1.53
C ALA A 137 -14.08 17.87 -2.55
N THR A 138 -13.80 16.61 -2.23
CA THR A 138 -13.21 15.65 -3.16
C THR A 138 -14.07 15.45 -4.40
N VAL A 139 -15.40 15.32 -4.23
CA VAL A 139 -16.33 15.25 -5.38
C VAL A 139 -16.24 16.52 -6.23
N MET A 140 -16.22 17.69 -5.61
CA MET A 140 -16.13 18.94 -6.35
C MET A 140 -14.84 19.04 -7.17
N VAL A 141 -13.69 18.65 -6.57
CA VAL A 141 -12.39 18.61 -7.26
C VAL A 141 -12.42 17.60 -8.41
N ASP A 142 -12.91 16.37 -8.17
CA ASP A 142 -12.97 15.32 -9.20
C ASP A 142 -13.84 15.75 -10.39
N GLU A 143 -14.99 16.39 -10.13
CA GLU A 143 -15.93 16.79 -11.17
C GLU A 143 -15.49 18.09 -11.90
N ALA A 144 -14.66 18.93 -11.27
CA ALA A 144 -14.06 20.12 -11.88
C ALA A 144 -12.77 19.83 -12.65
N ALA A 145 -12.11 18.69 -12.43
CA ALA A 145 -10.75 18.40 -12.90
C ALA A 145 -10.53 18.52 -14.41
N THR A 146 -11.59 18.35 -15.20
CA THR A 146 -11.53 18.42 -16.68
C THR A 146 -12.26 19.62 -17.25
N LEU A 147 -12.71 20.53 -16.40
CA LEU A 147 -13.32 21.79 -16.81
C LEU A 147 -12.25 22.87 -16.96
N ASP A 148 -12.49 23.81 -17.84
CA ASP A 148 -11.72 25.03 -17.89
C ASP A 148 -11.98 25.88 -16.62
N PRO A 149 -11.18 26.90 -16.33
CA PRO A 149 -11.37 27.73 -15.13
C PRO A 149 -12.76 28.36 -15.01
N ALA A 150 -13.40 28.74 -16.11
CA ALA A 150 -14.73 29.30 -16.12
C ALA A 150 -15.80 28.26 -15.78
N GLY A 151 -15.66 27.04 -16.33
CA GLY A 151 -16.54 25.91 -16.03
C GLY A 151 -16.39 25.42 -14.58
N ALA A 152 -15.19 25.39 -14.05
CA ALA A 152 -14.95 25.04 -12.65
C ALA A 152 -15.60 26.07 -11.70
N ALA A 153 -15.44 27.37 -11.98
CA ALA A 153 -16.08 28.42 -11.22
C ALA A 153 -17.61 28.38 -11.32
N ALA A 154 -18.16 28.06 -12.49
CA ALA A 154 -19.60 27.91 -12.70
C ALA A 154 -20.18 26.71 -11.95
N LEU A 155 -19.46 25.56 -11.94
CA LEU A 155 -19.82 24.39 -11.15
C LEU A 155 -19.87 24.72 -9.65
N GLU A 156 -18.84 25.40 -9.16
CA GLU A 156 -18.75 25.85 -7.76
C GLU A 156 -19.88 26.80 -7.39
N ALA A 157 -20.13 27.81 -8.23
CA ALA A 157 -21.21 28.80 -8.02
C ALA A 157 -22.57 28.09 -7.97
N HIS A 158 -22.83 27.16 -8.88
CA HIS A 158 -24.13 26.48 -8.92
C HIS A 158 -24.48 25.78 -7.60
N PHE A 159 -23.49 25.17 -6.93
CA PHE A 159 -23.75 24.40 -5.72
C PHE A 159 -23.50 25.16 -4.42
N LEU A 160 -22.57 26.12 -4.40
CA LEU A 160 -22.09 26.76 -3.18
C LEU A 160 -22.43 28.25 -3.07
N ASP A 161 -22.76 28.89 -4.18
CA ASP A 161 -23.16 30.32 -4.13
C ASP A 161 -24.56 30.45 -3.51
N PRO A 162 -24.71 31.20 -2.40
CA PRO A 162 -26.00 31.45 -1.79
C PRO A 162 -26.96 32.26 -2.70
N ASP A 163 -26.40 33.10 -3.58
CA ASP A 163 -27.17 33.98 -4.46
C ASP A 163 -27.65 33.26 -5.73
N THR A 164 -27.16 32.07 -6.00
CA THR A 164 -27.63 31.27 -7.15
C THR A 164 -29.04 30.72 -6.88
N PRO A 165 -30.03 31.03 -7.75
CA PRO A 165 -31.40 30.54 -7.59
C PRO A 165 -31.43 28.99 -7.53
N LYS A 166 -31.90 28.44 -6.42
CA LYS A 166 -32.08 26.99 -6.22
C LYS A 166 -33.56 26.68 -6.07
N PRO A 167 -34.04 25.50 -6.55
CA PRO A 167 -35.39 25.05 -6.23
C PRO A 167 -35.58 25.01 -4.71
N ALA A 168 -36.73 25.43 -4.22
CA ALA A 168 -37.06 25.42 -2.78
C ALA A 168 -36.87 24.06 -2.08
N THR A 169 -36.85 22.98 -2.86
CA THR A 169 -36.62 21.59 -2.39
C THR A 169 -35.14 21.19 -2.39
N ALA A 170 -34.23 22.04 -2.86
CA ALA A 170 -32.80 21.73 -2.91
C ALA A 170 -32.15 22.16 -1.60
N GLY A 171 -32.01 21.23 -0.65
CA GLY A 171 -31.20 21.45 0.55
C GLY A 171 -29.72 21.67 0.25
N PRO A 172 -28.95 22.20 1.24
CA PRO A 172 -27.50 22.36 1.13
C PRO A 172 -26.81 21.05 0.78
N ILE A 173 -25.76 21.12 -0.03
CA ILE A 173 -25.05 19.89 -0.46
C ILE A 173 -24.40 19.13 0.73
N GLY A 174 -24.05 19.83 1.80
CA GLY A 174 -23.48 19.23 3.02
C GLY A 174 -24.46 18.35 3.81
N GLU A 175 -25.76 18.50 3.60
CA GLU A 175 -26.82 17.71 4.24
C GLU A 175 -27.15 16.41 3.50
N ILE A 176 -26.61 16.22 2.29
CA ILE A 176 -26.80 14.99 1.52
C ILE A 176 -25.50 14.15 1.50
N PRO A 177 -25.58 12.81 1.46
CA PRO A 177 -24.37 12.02 1.35
C PRO A 177 -23.55 12.36 0.10
N ALA A 178 -22.21 12.40 0.23
CA ALA A 178 -21.31 12.81 -0.86
C ALA A 178 -21.48 11.99 -2.15
N TYR A 179 -21.86 10.70 -2.07
CA TYR A 179 -22.13 9.90 -3.27
C TYR A 179 -23.36 10.38 -4.04
N ARG A 180 -24.40 10.88 -3.35
CA ARG A 180 -25.57 11.50 -3.98
C ARG A 180 -25.23 12.86 -4.56
N PHE A 181 -24.39 13.62 -3.87
CA PHE A 181 -23.87 14.88 -4.40
C PHE A 181 -23.07 14.65 -5.68
N ARG A 182 -22.21 13.59 -5.74
CA ARG A 182 -21.49 13.20 -6.96
C ARG A 182 -22.40 13.01 -8.16
N ALA A 183 -23.51 12.35 -7.99
CA ALA A 183 -24.49 12.16 -9.08
C ALA A 183 -25.05 13.51 -9.59
N LYS A 184 -25.35 14.44 -8.68
CA LYS A 184 -25.85 15.79 -9.05
C LYS A 184 -24.78 16.62 -9.75
N ALA A 185 -23.57 16.67 -9.21
CA ALA A 185 -22.44 17.43 -9.79
C ALA A 185 -22.10 16.89 -11.19
N ARG A 186 -22.03 15.56 -11.33
CA ARG A 186 -21.82 14.91 -12.64
C ARG A 186 -22.94 15.25 -13.64
N THR A 187 -24.21 15.17 -13.24
CA THR A 187 -25.33 15.52 -14.11
C THR A 187 -25.27 16.96 -14.58
N TRP A 188 -24.92 17.90 -13.68
CA TRP A 188 -24.75 19.30 -14.04
C TRP A 188 -23.60 19.46 -15.05
N ARG A 189 -22.44 18.87 -14.77
CA ARG A 189 -21.28 18.94 -15.66
C ARG A 189 -21.60 18.41 -17.06
N GLU A 190 -22.23 17.23 -17.18
CA GLU A 190 -22.56 16.64 -18.48
C GLU A 190 -23.53 17.50 -19.30
N ARG A 191 -24.41 18.25 -18.62
CA ARG A 191 -25.36 19.16 -19.29
C ARG A 191 -24.70 20.44 -19.80
N HIS A 192 -23.67 20.94 -19.12
CA HIS A 192 -23.10 22.27 -19.42
C HIS A 192 -21.73 22.15 -20.12
N HIS A 193 -21.06 20.99 -20.06
CA HIS A 193 -19.74 20.76 -20.60
C HIS A 193 -19.63 19.38 -21.25
N ALA A 194 -20.41 19.12 -22.30
CA ALA A 194 -20.48 17.83 -22.96
C ALA A 194 -19.14 17.35 -23.55
N ASP A 195 -18.32 18.26 -24.08
CA ASP A 195 -17.01 17.93 -24.66
C ASP A 195 -16.03 17.32 -23.65
N SER A 196 -16.25 17.53 -22.36
CA SER A 196 -15.38 16.98 -21.33
C SER A 196 -15.42 15.44 -21.21
N ILE A 197 -16.45 14.76 -21.73
CA ILE A 197 -16.57 13.30 -21.64
C ILE A 197 -15.51 12.59 -22.45
N GLU A 198 -15.18 13.09 -23.66
CA GLU A 198 -14.16 12.52 -24.53
C GLU A 198 -12.76 12.67 -23.91
N GLN A 199 -12.47 13.84 -23.35
CA GLN A 199 -11.20 14.10 -22.67
C GLN A 199 -11.03 13.17 -21.46
N ARG A 200 -12.09 13.01 -20.65
CA ARG A 200 -12.05 12.10 -19.50
C ARG A 200 -11.91 10.64 -19.91
N HIS A 201 -12.56 10.25 -20.99
CA HIS A 201 -12.40 8.90 -21.52
C HIS A 201 -10.96 8.66 -21.96
N ALA A 202 -10.38 9.59 -22.72
CA ALA A 202 -8.99 9.52 -23.14
C ALA A 202 -8.02 9.44 -21.94
N GLN A 203 -8.24 10.28 -20.93
CA GLN A 203 -7.48 10.23 -19.68
C GLN A 203 -7.68 8.89 -18.96
N GLY A 204 -8.92 8.41 -18.80
CA GLY A 204 -9.20 7.12 -18.19
C GLY A 204 -8.54 5.95 -18.90
N VAL A 205 -8.46 6.00 -20.25
CA VAL A 205 -7.72 5.00 -21.04
C VAL A 205 -6.21 5.10 -20.79
N SER A 206 -5.67 6.32 -20.64
CA SER A 206 -4.26 6.51 -20.25
C SER A 206 -3.95 5.97 -18.85
N ASP A 207 -4.88 6.12 -17.91
CA ASP A 207 -4.74 5.75 -16.51
C ASP A 207 -5.05 4.26 -16.22
N ARG A 208 -5.25 3.44 -17.26
CA ARG A 208 -5.51 2.00 -17.09
C ARG A 208 -4.36 1.31 -16.37
N ARG A 209 -4.70 0.45 -15.42
CA ARG A 209 -3.72 -0.22 -14.56
C ARG A 209 -4.30 -1.47 -13.92
N VAL A 210 -3.40 -2.32 -13.43
CA VAL A 210 -3.73 -3.41 -12.53
C VAL A 210 -3.16 -3.08 -11.15
N GLU A 211 -3.94 -3.27 -10.11
CA GLU A 211 -3.58 -3.00 -8.73
C GLU A 211 -3.68 -4.27 -7.90
N TYR A 212 -2.64 -4.50 -7.11
CA TYR A 212 -2.62 -5.54 -6.09
C TYR A 212 -2.80 -4.89 -4.71
N ARG A 213 -3.68 -5.45 -3.90
CA ARG A 213 -3.91 -4.99 -2.53
C ARG A 213 -4.03 -6.20 -1.60
N PRO A 214 -3.08 -6.39 -0.67
CA PRO A 214 -3.22 -7.38 0.39
C PRO A 214 -4.50 -7.16 1.20
N ASP A 215 -5.13 -8.24 1.63
CA ASP A 215 -6.28 -8.25 2.54
C ASP A 215 -5.96 -9.15 3.73
N GLN A 216 -6.94 -9.45 4.58
CA GLN A 216 -6.78 -10.30 5.75
C GLN A 216 -6.78 -11.79 5.36
N ASP A 217 -6.32 -12.64 6.27
CA ASP A 217 -6.48 -14.12 6.24
C ASP A 217 -5.89 -14.81 5.00
N GLY A 218 -4.76 -14.32 4.50
CA GLY A 218 -4.10 -14.90 3.31
C GLY A 218 -4.76 -14.52 1.98
N MET A 219 -5.69 -13.58 1.98
CA MET A 219 -6.40 -13.12 0.78
C MET A 219 -5.85 -11.79 0.25
N ALA A 220 -6.01 -11.56 -1.04
CA ALA A 220 -5.62 -10.32 -1.68
C ALA A 220 -6.57 -9.94 -2.82
N TRP A 221 -6.66 -8.65 -3.11
CA TRP A 221 -7.40 -8.13 -4.26
C TRP A 221 -6.46 -7.86 -5.42
N LEU A 222 -6.80 -8.41 -6.57
CA LEU A 222 -6.24 -8.04 -7.86
C LEU A 222 -7.33 -7.31 -8.66
N SER A 223 -7.15 -6.01 -8.86
CA SER A 223 -8.15 -5.13 -9.48
C SER A 223 -7.60 -4.54 -10.78
N ALA A 224 -8.37 -4.61 -11.85
CA ALA A 224 -8.01 -4.02 -13.13
C ALA A 224 -8.91 -2.80 -13.44
N TYR A 225 -8.31 -1.64 -13.70
CA TYR A 225 -8.98 -0.45 -14.22
C TYR A 225 -8.78 -0.39 -15.72
N LEU A 226 -9.85 -0.67 -16.45
CA LEU A 226 -9.86 -0.86 -17.91
C LEU A 226 -11.01 -0.08 -18.54
N PRO A 227 -10.97 0.21 -19.85
CA PRO A 227 -12.13 0.68 -20.61
C PRO A 227 -13.34 -0.22 -20.38
N ALA A 228 -14.51 0.40 -20.18
CA ALA A 228 -15.72 -0.30 -19.76
C ALA A 228 -16.08 -1.49 -20.67
N HIS A 229 -15.92 -1.35 -21.99
CA HIS A 229 -16.18 -2.44 -22.95
C HIS A 229 -15.27 -3.65 -22.71
N GLN A 230 -13.99 -3.44 -22.40
CA GLN A 230 -13.03 -4.52 -22.11
C GLN A 230 -13.37 -5.18 -20.77
N ALA A 231 -13.62 -4.40 -19.73
CA ALA A 231 -14.00 -4.92 -18.42
C ALA A 231 -15.30 -5.75 -18.50
N THR A 232 -16.30 -5.27 -19.25
CA THR A 232 -17.56 -5.99 -19.46
C THR A 232 -17.35 -7.28 -20.27
N ALA A 233 -16.50 -7.24 -21.30
CA ALA A 233 -16.19 -8.43 -22.10
C ALA A 233 -15.50 -9.52 -21.25
N LEU A 234 -14.52 -9.12 -20.44
CA LEU A 234 -13.83 -10.02 -19.48
C LEU A 234 -14.80 -10.61 -18.49
N TRP A 235 -15.67 -9.80 -17.88
CA TRP A 235 -16.69 -10.25 -16.94
C TRP A 235 -17.66 -11.25 -17.57
N ASN A 236 -18.13 -10.98 -18.78
CA ASN A 236 -19.05 -11.87 -19.49
C ASN A 236 -18.35 -13.19 -19.87
N LYS A 237 -17.09 -13.14 -20.33
CA LYS A 237 -16.31 -14.34 -20.62
C LYS A 237 -16.11 -15.21 -19.37
N LEU A 238 -15.67 -14.63 -18.27
CA LEU A 238 -15.51 -15.33 -16.98
C LEU A 238 -16.85 -15.93 -16.53
N THR A 239 -17.95 -15.19 -16.66
CA THR A 239 -19.26 -15.67 -16.27
C THR A 239 -19.71 -16.83 -17.17
N ALA A 240 -19.49 -16.77 -18.47
CA ALA A 240 -19.82 -17.86 -19.38
C ALA A 240 -19.01 -19.13 -19.06
N LEU A 241 -17.69 -19.01 -18.90
CA LEU A 241 -16.82 -20.12 -18.49
C LEU A 241 -17.26 -20.74 -17.17
N SER A 242 -17.50 -19.93 -16.16
CA SER A 242 -17.92 -20.42 -14.85
C SER A 242 -19.30 -21.13 -14.89
N ARG A 243 -20.20 -20.70 -15.75
CA ARG A 243 -21.49 -21.38 -15.93
C ARG A 243 -21.35 -22.75 -16.59
N THR A 244 -20.38 -22.95 -17.49
CA THR A 244 -20.14 -24.28 -18.08
C THR A 244 -19.58 -25.28 -17.07
N MET A 245 -18.98 -24.78 -15.98
CA MET A 245 -18.45 -25.63 -14.91
C MET A 245 -19.53 -25.99 -13.87
N GLN A 246 -20.66 -25.29 -13.84
CA GLN A 246 -21.75 -25.61 -12.92
C GLN A 246 -22.44 -26.92 -13.29
N GLY A 247 -22.62 -27.80 -12.30
CA GLY A 247 -23.27 -29.09 -12.45
C GLY A 247 -23.72 -29.65 -11.11
N PRO A 248 -24.44 -30.81 -11.11
CA PRO A 248 -24.99 -31.37 -9.86
C PRO A 248 -23.94 -31.74 -8.82
N ASN A 249 -22.70 -31.98 -9.23
CA ASN A 249 -21.58 -32.36 -8.36
C ASN A 249 -20.62 -31.19 -8.09
N GLU A 250 -20.90 -29.99 -8.57
CA GLU A 250 -20.09 -28.81 -8.33
C GLU A 250 -20.56 -28.09 -7.05
N HIS A 251 -19.70 -28.06 -6.03
CA HIS A 251 -20.02 -27.46 -4.73
C HIS A 251 -19.65 -25.98 -4.63
N ARG A 252 -18.82 -25.47 -5.57
CA ARG A 252 -18.42 -24.07 -5.57
C ARG A 252 -19.54 -23.18 -6.10
N THR A 253 -19.68 -22.01 -5.50
CA THR A 253 -20.59 -20.98 -5.98
C THR A 253 -20.10 -20.40 -7.32
N LEU A 254 -21.01 -19.80 -8.09
CA LEU A 254 -20.63 -19.10 -9.34
C LEU A 254 -19.56 -18.02 -9.12
N THR A 255 -19.54 -17.39 -7.95
CA THR A 255 -18.55 -16.37 -7.59
C THR A 255 -17.15 -17.00 -7.40
N GLN A 256 -17.09 -18.15 -6.73
CA GLN A 256 -15.85 -18.92 -6.56
C GLN A 256 -15.33 -19.41 -7.91
N LEU A 257 -16.19 -20.00 -8.75
CA LEU A 257 -15.82 -20.45 -10.08
C LEU A 257 -15.28 -19.31 -10.97
N ARG A 258 -15.81 -18.08 -10.83
CA ARG A 258 -15.23 -16.91 -11.54
C ARG A 258 -13.83 -16.56 -11.04
N ALA A 259 -13.61 -16.61 -9.72
CA ALA A 259 -12.30 -16.33 -9.14
C ALA A 259 -11.27 -17.38 -9.58
N ASP A 260 -11.64 -18.66 -9.53
CA ASP A 260 -10.79 -19.77 -9.94
C ASP A 260 -10.45 -19.69 -11.43
N SER A 261 -11.46 -19.47 -12.30
CA SER A 261 -11.27 -19.33 -13.75
C SER A 261 -10.40 -18.11 -14.10
N PHE A 262 -10.48 -17.02 -13.34
CA PHE A 262 -9.64 -15.84 -13.52
C PHE A 262 -8.19 -16.14 -13.15
N ALA A 263 -7.95 -16.76 -12.00
CA ALA A 263 -6.61 -17.11 -11.54
C ALA A 263 -5.95 -18.13 -12.48
N GLU A 264 -6.68 -19.20 -12.83
CA GLU A 264 -6.18 -20.24 -13.73
C GLU A 264 -5.86 -19.70 -15.13
N GLY A 265 -6.72 -18.86 -15.67
CA GLY A 265 -6.51 -18.25 -16.98
C GLY A 265 -5.27 -17.35 -17.06
N LEU A 266 -4.88 -16.72 -15.96
CA LEU A 266 -3.67 -15.88 -15.91
C LEU A 266 -2.41 -16.68 -15.57
N LEU A 267 -2.50 -17.65 -14.66
CA LEU A 267 -1.34 -18.44 -14.23
C LEU A 267 -0.94 -19.48 -15.29
N ASN A 268 -1.91 -20.15 -15.92
CA ASN A 268 -1.69 -21.21 -16.89
C ASN A 268 -1.77 -20.76 -18.35
N GLY A 269 -2.35 -19.56 -18.63
CA GLY A 269 -2.57 -19.01 -19.97
C GLY A 269 -1.32 -18.48 -20.67
N GLY A 270 -0.16 -18.49 -20.04
CA GLY A 270 1.10 -17.97 -20.59
C GLY A 270 1.67 -18.80 -21.78
N ASN A 271 1.07 -19.93 -22.10
CA ASN A 271 1.50 -20.81 -23.20
C ASN A 271 0.61 -20.76 -24.44
N THR A 272 -0.42 -19.93 -24.48
CA THR A 272 -1.25 -19.77 -25.69
C THR A 272 -0.98 -18.44 -26.36
N THR A 273 0.11 -18.38 -27.11
CA THR A 273 0.19 -17.51 -28.28
C THR A 273 -0.89 -17.99 -29.26
N GLY A 274 -1.93 -17.19 -29.46
CA GLY A 274 -2.82 -17.35 -30.60
C GLY A 274 -4.23 -17.84 -30.28
N VAL A 275 -5.08 -16.95 -29.76
CA VAL A 275 -6.49 -16.96 -30.12
C VAL A 275 -6.68 -15.87 -31.18
N THR A 276 -6.19 -16.12 -32.36
CA THR A 276 -6.74 -15.52 -33.56
C THR A 276 -7.94 -16.37 -33.96
N GLY A 277 -9.07 -15.69 -34.13
CA GLY A 277 -10.33 -16.27 -34.57
C GLY A 277 -10.21 -17.12 -35.80
N ALA A 278 -11.10 -18.06 -35.90
CA ALA A 278 -11.27 -19.04 -36.95
C ALA A 278 -11.36 -18.44 -38.33
N ALA A 279 -10.94 -19.28 -39.26
CA ALA A 279 -11.20 -19.35 -40.69
C ALA A 279 -10.10 -18.81 -41.63
N GLY A 280 -9.43 -19.75 -42.26
CA GLY A 280 -8.62 -19.53 -43.45
C GLY A 280 -7.46 -20.52 -43.57
N ALA A 281 -7.69 -21.65 -44.24
CA ALA A 281 -6.64 -22.57 -44.72
C ALA A 281 -5.71 -21.83 -45.71
N GLY A 282 -4.39 -22.02 -45.56
CA GLY A 282 -3.43 -21.59 -46.59
C GLY A 282 -2.00 -21.50 -46.07
N ASP A 283 -1.27 -22.52 -46.41
CA ASP A 283 0.14 -22.56 -46.85
C ASP A 283 1.28 -22.08 -45.93
N GLY A 284 2.32 -22.93 -45.98
CA GLY A 284 3.52 -22.95 -45.16
C GLY A 284 4.37 -21.69 -45.18
N GLY A 285 4.91 -21.34 -44.04
CA GLY A 285 5.95 -20.36 -43.85
C GLY A 285 6.60 -20.59 -42.48
N GLU A 286 7.82 -21.17 -42.47
CA GLU A 286 8.69 -21.27 -41.28
C GLU A 286 9.04 -19.86 -40.77
N GLY A 287 8.34 -19.42 -39.75
CA GLY A 287 8.66 -18.21 -39.01
C GLY A 287 9.42 -18.55 -37.73
N THR A 288 10.74 -18.58 -37.74
CA THR A 288 11.61 -18.56 -36.56
C THR A 288 11.54 -17.20 -35.86
N GLY A 289 10.46 -16.97 -35.09
CA GLY A 289 10.42 -15.92 -34.12
C GLY A 289 11.14 -16.39 -32.82
N PRO A 290 11.84 -15.50 -32.08
CA PRO A 290 12.48 -15.90 -30.83
C PRO A 290 11.41 -16.41 -29.87
N SER A 291 11.56 -17.69 -29.49
CA SER A 291 10.75 -18.34 -28.46
C SER A 291 10.98 -17.55 -27.16
N GLN A 292 10.02 -16.74 -26.77
CA GLN A 292 10.05 -16.10 -25.46
C GLN A 292 9.94 -17.22 -24.42
N ALA A 293 10.95 -17.32 -23.56
CA ALA A 293 10.90 -18.20 -22.41
C ALA A 293 9.63 -17.90 -21.57
N PRO A 294 8.93 -18.91 -21.07
CA PRO A 294 7.74 -18.69 -20.26
C PRO A 294 8.09 -17.79 -19.04
N VAL A 295 7.35 -16.70 -18.89
CA VAL A 295 7.47 -15.85 -17.71
C VAL A 295 6.96 -16.65 -16.52
N ARG A 296 7.87 -16.99 -15.59
CA ARG A 296 7.52 -17.69 -14.36
C ARG A 296 7.11 -16.66 -13.31
N ALA A 297 5.98 -16.91 -12.64
CA ALA A 297 5.58 -16.17 -11.47
C ALA A 297 6.43 -16.62 -10.27
N GLU A 298 7.27 -15.74 -9.73
CA GLU A 298 8.05 -16.01 -8.52
C GLU A 298 7.31 -15.47 -7.29
N VAL A 299 7.21 -16.29 -6.25
CA VAL A 299 6.71 -15.92 -4.92
C VAL A 299 7.79 -16.23 -3.89
N LEU A 300 8.08 -15.29 -2.99
CA LEU A 300 9.01 -15.50 -1.89
C LEU A 300 8.22 -15.71 -0.59
N VAL A 301 8.40 -16.88 0.03
CA VAL A 301 7.75 -17.23 1.29
C VAL A 301 8.82 -17.59 2.31
N THR A 302 8.78 -16.97 3.50
CA THR A 302 9.61 -17.35 4.64
C THR A 302 8.77 -18.16 5.62
N VAL A 303 9.21 -19.38 5.94
CA VAL A 303 8.46 -20.31 6.78
C VAL A 303 9.32 -20.73 7.97
N PRO A 304 8.81 -20.61 9.22
CA PRO A 304 9.46 -21.23 10.38
C PRO A 304 9.57 -22.72 10.18
N VAL A 305 10.75 -23.30 10.43
CA VAL A 305 11.03 -24.70 10.13
C VAL A 305 10.07 -25.67 10.81
N PHE A 306 9.69 -25.39 12.06
CA PHE A 306 8.76 -26.26 12.79
C PHE A 306 7.31 -26.14 12.28
N SER A 307 6.92 -25.00 11.76
CA SER A 307 5.63 -24.82 11.07
C SER A 307 5.59 -25.54 9.72
N LEU A 308 6.70 -25.52 8.98
CA LEU A 308 6.82 -26.27 7.73
C LEU A 308 6.69 -27.79 7.99
N LEU A 309 7.28 -28.28 9.09
CA LEU A 309 7.20 -29.66 9.52
C LEU A 309 5.86 -30.04 10.18
N GLY A 310 4.94 -29.09 10.36
CA GLY A 310 3.66 -29.32 11.02
C GLY A 310 3.74 -29.50 12.55
N LEU A 311 4.88 -29.16 13.16
CA LEU A 311 5.11 -29.29 14.60
C LEU A 311 4.63 -28.08 15.39
N THR A 312 4.52 -26.91 14.75
CA THR A 312 3.97 -25.68 15.32
C THR A 312 2.94 -25.06 14.39
N GLY A 313 2.12 -24.15 14.91
CA GLY A 313 1.10 -23.41 14.16
C GLY A 313 1.51 -21.98 13.79
N GLU A 314 2.80 -21.65 13.86
CA GLU A 314 3.28 -20.29 13.55
C GLU A 314 3.04 -19.94 12.09
N SER A 315 2.64 -18.68 11.85
CA SER A 315 2.40 -18.18 10.49
C SER A 315 3.70 -18.10 9.68
N ALA A 316 3.60 -18.38 8.39
CA ALA A 316 4.62 -18.05 7.42
C ALA A 316 4.46 -16.60 6.94
N MET A 317 5.51 -16.03 6.34
CA MET A 317 5.51 -14.67 5.81
C MET A 317 5.63 -14.71 4.29
N LEU A 318 4.63 -14.19 3.59
CA LEU A 318 4.65 -14.00 2.15
C LEU A 318 5.17 -12.59 1.84
N ASP A 319 6.23 -12.49 1.03
CA ASP A 319 6.83 -11.21 0.66
C ASP A 319 5.80 -10.28 0.01
N GLY A 320 5.73 -9.05 0.54
CA GLY A 320 4.79 -8.03 0.09
C GLY A 320 3.33 -8.21 0.48
N TYR A 321 3.01 -9.31 1.17
CA TYR A 321 1.68 -9.55 1.70
C TYR A 321 1.66 -9.44 3.24
N GLY A 322 2.54 -10.19 3.92
CA GLY A 322 2.54 -10.34 5.37
C GLY A 322 2.31 -11.78 5.81
N PRO A 323 1.75 -12.01 7.02
CA PRO A 323 1.54 -13.34 7.54
C PRO A 323 0.48 -14.12 6.76
N ILE A 324 0.80 -15.40 6.45
CA ILE A 324 -0.09 -16.38 5.83
C ILE A 324 -0.21 -17.64 6.68
N PRO A 325 -1.31 -18.40 6.55
CA PRO A 325 -1.48 -19.67 7.27
C PRO A 325 -0.35 -20.66 6.96
N PRO A 326 0.14 -21.42 7.97
CA PRO A 326 1.19 -22.42 7.75
C PRO A 326 0.76 -23.56 6.79
N SER A 327 -0.54 -23.86 6.70
CA SER A 327 -1.08 -24.79 5.71
C SER A 327 -0.83 -24.31 4.28
N MET A 328 -1.14 -23.06 3.99
CA MET A 328 -0.90 -22.45 2.68
C MET A 328 0.59 -22.51 2.29
N ALA A 329 1.49 -22.26 3.24
CA ALA A 329 2.93 -22.35 3.00
C ALA A 329 3.37 -23.80 2.71
N ARG A 330 2.79 -24.79 3.40
CA ARG A 330 3.05 -26.22 3.14
C ARG A 330 2.54 -26.65 1.77
N ASP A 331 1.36 -26.19 1.37
CA ASP A 331 0.78 -26.49 0.06
C ASP A 331 1.66 -25.91 -1.06
N LEU A 332 2.10 -24.65 -0.93
CA LEU A 332 3.04 -24.03 -1.87
C LEU A 332 4.38 -24.79 -1.97
N PHE A 333 4.85 -25.37 -0.86
CA PHE A 333 6.06 -26.19 -0.84
C PHE A 333 5.83 -27.56 -1.49
N ALA A 334 4.68 -28.19 -1.25
CA ALA A 334 4.32 -29.50 -1.80
C ALA A 334 4.05 -29.46 -3.31
N ASP A 335 3.47 -28.37 -3.81
CA ASP A 335 3.14 -28.18 -5.24
C ASP A 335 4.36 -27.89 -6.13
N GLY A 336 5.58 -28.00 -5.59
CA GLY A 336 6.82 -27.96 -6.35
C GLY A 336 7.48 -26.59 -6.39
N ALA A 337 7.82 -26.05 -5.24
CA ALA A 337 8.77 -24.95 -5.16
C ALA A 337 10.06 -25.33 -5.90
N ASP A 338 10.33 -24.69 -7.03
CA ASP A 338 11.50 -24.97 -7.89
C ASP A 338 12.84 -24.79 -7.16
N SER A 339 12.87 -24.04 -6.08
CA SER A 339 14.03 -23.89 -5.20
C SER A 339 13.65 -23.32 -3.84
N PHE A 340 14.27 -23.79 -2.80
CA PHE A 340 14.27 -23.13 -1.49
C PHE A 340 15.67 -22.69 -1.10
N HIS A 341 15.73 -21.59 -0.35
CA HIS A 341 16.97 -21.11 0.26
C HIS A 341 16.85 -21.22 1.76
N ARG A 342 17.75 -22.01 2.36
CA ARG A 342 17.86 -22.03 3.81
C ARG A 342 18.52 -20.73 4.27
N VAL A 343 17.86 -20.05 5.19
CA VAL A 343 18.42 -18.89 5.91
C VAL A 343 18.74 -19.36 7.32
N LEU A 344 20.02 -19.50 7.63
CA LEU A 344 20.48 -19.68 8.99
C LEU A 344 20.63 -18.30 9.60
N VAL A 345 19.81 -18.00 10.58
CA VAL A 345 19.94 -16.82 11.42
C VAL A 345 20.68 -17.19 12.70
N ASP A 346 21.61 -16.35 13.14
CA ASP A 346 22.24 -16.51 14.47
C ASP A 346 21.11 -16.42 15.51
N PRO A 347 20.92 -17.46 16.35
CA PRO A 347 19.86 -17.47 17.36
C PRO A 347 20.02 -16.36 18.41
N ARG A 348 21.14 -15.64 18.41
CA ARG A 348 21.41 -14.56 19.37
C ARG A 348 21.05 -13.19 18.84
N ASP A 349 21.27 -12.92 17.54
CA ASP A 349 21.07 -11.61 16.92
C ASP A 349 20.52 -11.64 15.49
N GLY A 350 20.25 -12.82 14.94
CA GLY A 350 19.69 -12.97 13.60
C GLY A 350 20.59 -12.48 12.46
N ALA A 351 21.89 -12.23 12.69
CA ALA A 351 22.74 -11.53 11.75
C ALA A 351 23.51 -12.42 10.77
N PRO A 352 23.63 -12.06 9.48
CA PRO A 352 24.58 -12.69 8.56
C PRO A 352 25.96 -12.07 8.66
N LEU A 353 26.98 -12.79 8.20
CA LEU A 353 28.38 -12.35 8.13
C LEU A 353 28.57 -11.20 7.11
N GLU A 354 29.27 -10.14 7.52
CA GLU A 354 29.70 -9.05 6.62
C GLU A 354 30.82 -9.51 5.69
N ILE A 355 30.69 -9.15 4.39
CA ILE A 355 31.78 -9.24 3.42
C ILE A 355 32.37 -7.85 3.23
N GLY A 356 33.65 -7.65 3.61
CA GLY A 356 34.32 -6.37 3.52
C GLY A 356 34.49 -5.84 2.08
N ARG A 357 35.46 -4.87 1.88
CA ARG A 357 35.70 -4.17 0.59
C ARG A 357 36.35 -5.04 -0.52
N THR A 358 36.18 -6.34 -0.55
CA THR A 358 36.78 -7.20 -1.58
C THR A 358 36.01 -7.22 -2.90
N SER A 359 34.76 -6.80 -2.92
CA SER A 359 33.92 -6.77 -4.12
C SER A 359 32.90 -5.63 -4.09
N TYR A 360 32.74 -4.94 -5.23
CA TYR A 360 31.65 -3.98 -5.45
C TYR A 360 30.29 -4.67 -5.67
N ARG A 361 30.30 -5.89 -6.22
CA ARG A 361 29.08 -6.61 -6.57
C ARG A 361 28.38 -7.14 -5.32
N VAL A 362 27.09 -6.77 -5.19
CA VAL A 362 26.18 -7.36 -4.22
C VAL A 362 25.90 -8.81 -4.61
N THR A 363 26.24 -9.76 -3.75
CA THR A 363 26.01 -11.20 -3.99
C THR A 363 24.52 -11.55 -3.90
N LYS A 364 24.13 -12.71 -4.44
CA LYS A 364 22.75 -13.23 -4.30
C LYS A 364 22.36 -13.41 -2.83
N ALA A 365 23.28 -13.91 -2.00
CA ALA A 365 23.06 -14.08 -0.57
C ALA A 365 22.80 -12.73 0.14
N MET A 366 23.58 -11.69 -0.19
CA MET A 366 23.35 -10.35 0.36
C MET A 366 22.02 -9.77 -0.07
N ARG A 367 21.61 -9.96 -1.33
CA ARG A 367 20.27 -9.50 -1.78
C ARG A 367 19.15 -10.23 -1.04
N ASN A 368 19.26 -11.53 -0.87
CA ASN A 368 18.29 -12.29 -0.12
C ASN A 368 18.22 -11.82 1.34
N TRP A 369 19.39 -11.52 1.93
CA TRP A 369 19.42 -10.97 3.28
C TRP A 369 18.76 -9.59 3.37
N LEU A 370 19.07 -8.68 2.43
CA LEU A 370 18.42 -7.36 2.39
C LEU A 370 16.90 -7.49 2.24
N ARG A 371 16.43 -8.45 1.46
CA ARG A 371 14.99 -8.75 1.35
C ARG A 371 14.38 -9.15 2.68
N LEU A 372 15.08 -9.98 3.46
CA LEU A 372 14.64 -10.39 4.79
C LEU A 372 14.69 -9.24 5.79
N ARG A 373 15.78 -8.47 5.83
CA ARG A 373 15.94 -7.36 6.77
C ARG A 373 14.99 -6.20 6.46
N ASP A 374 14.91 -5.79 5.20
CA ASP A 374 14.12 -4.63 4.78
C ASP A 374 12.64 -4.99 4.55
N GLY A 375 12.34 -6.23 4.11
CA GLY A 375 11.01 -6.79 3.87
C GLY A 375 10.21 -6.08 2.78
N LYS A 376 10.37 -4.77 2.67
CA LYS A 376 9.77 -3.86 1.69
C LYS A 376 10.75 -2.71 1.42
N CYS A 377 10.36 -1.76 0.59
CA CYS A 377 11.15 -0.54 0.40
C CYS A 377 11.35 0.19 1.74
N PRO A 378 12.60 0.48 2.16
CA PRO A 378 12.90 1.12 3.44
C PRO A 378 12.56 2.62 3.48
N PHE A 379 11.92 3.17 2.47
CA PHE A 379 11.42 4.53 2.52
C PHE A 379 10.15 4.59 3.37
N PRO A 380 10.02 5.54 4.32
CA PRO A 380 8.90 5.64 5.23
C PRO A 380 7.56 5.67 4.49
N GLY A 381 6.61 4.80 4.90
CA GLY A 381 5.29 4.69 4.30
C GLY A 381 5.22 4.03 2.91
N CYS A 382 6.35 3.50 2.39
CA CYS A 382 6.36 2.76 1.13
C CYS A 382 6.11 1.27 1.36
N SER A 383 5.15 0.71 0.64
CA SER A 383 4.79 -0.72 0.70
C SER A 383 5.26 -1.53 -0.51
N ASN A 384 6.21 -1.02 -1.30
CA ASN A 384 6.73 -1.74 -2.48
C ASN A 384 7.48 -3.00 -2.07
N HIS A 385 7.21 -4.11 -2.76
CA HIS A 385 7.76 -5.43 -2.45
C HIS A 385 9.27 -5.50 -2.61
N SER A 386 9.92 -6.39 -1.87
CA SER A 386 11.37 -6.54 -1.88
C SER A 386 11.89 -7.09 -3.21
N LEU A 387 11.12 -7.89 -3.93
CA LEU A 387 11.50 -8.45 -5.24
C LEU A 387 11.76 -7.39 -6.29
N ASP A 388 11.02 -6.28 -6.26
CA ASP A 388 11.13 -5.15 -7.19
C ASP A 388 12.15 -4.11 -6.77
N ASN A 389 12.81 -4.30 -5.62
CA ASN A 389 13.70 -3.34 -5.03
C ASN A 389 15.15 -3.53 -5.50
N GLU A 390 15.91 -2.44 -5.53
CA GLU A 390 17.30 -2.39 -5.99
C GLU A 390 18.23 -2.27 -4.79
N ALA A 391 19.24 -3.16 -4.71
CA ALA A 391 20.26 -3.04 -3.66
C ALA A 391 21.19 -1.86 -3.98
N ASP A 392 21.28 -0.89 -3.07
CA ASP A 392 22.05 0.34 -3.22
C ASP A 392 22.96 0.61 -2.01
N HIS A 393 24.15 1.20 -2.27
CA HIS A 393 25.09 1.58 -1.23
C HIS A 393 24.65 2.87 -0.55
N LEU A 394 24.45 2.86 0.78
CA LEU A 394 24.07 4.05 1.56
C LEU A 394 25.19 5.11 1.52
N LEU A 395 26.42 4.71 1.75
CA LEU A 395 27.62 5.48 1.41
C LEU A 395 28.18 4.93 0.10
N ALA A 396 28.23 5.75 -0.93
CA ALA A 396 28.67 5.34 -2.25
C ALA A 396 30.08 4.75 -2.23
N TRP A 397 30.32 3.72 -3.03
CA TRP A 397 31.62 3.02 -3.11
C TRP A 397 32.80 3.96 -3.42
N HIS A 398 32.62 4.92 -4.33
CA HIS A 398 33.65 5.90 -4.67
C HIS A 398 33.94 6.88 -3.52
N ASN A 399 33.06 7.01 -2.54
CA ASN A 399 33.27 7.81 -1.32
C ASN A 399 33.77 6.96 -0.14
N GLY A 400 34.24 5.72 -0.40
CA GLY A 400 34.78 4.85 0.64
C GLY A 400 33.79 3.88 1.27
N GLY A 401 32.56 3.81 0.78
CA GLY A 401 31.57 2.86 1.26
C GLY A 401 31.98 1.41 1.03
N THR A 402 31.56 0.51 1.92
CA THR A 402 31.80 -0.94 1.83
C THR A 402 30.60 -1.64 1.19
N THR A 403 30.82 -2.81 0.56
CA THR A 403 29.71 -3.70 0.16
C THR A 403 29.43 -4.66 1.31
N GLY A 404 28.83 -4.12 2.38
CA GLY A 404 28.40 -4.87 3.54
C GLY A 404 26.93 -4.57 3.81
N VAL A 405 26.22 -5.47 4.49
CA VAL A 405 24.77 -5.31 4.74
C VAL A 405 24.45 -4.04 5.55
N SER A 406 25.37 -3.58 6.39
CA SER A 406 25.24 -2.32 7.15
C SER A 406 25.38 -1.06 6.28
N ASN A 407 25.98 -1.15 5.09
CA ASN A 407 26.09 -0.05 4.13
C ASN A 407 25.20 -0.25 2.90
N LEU A 408 24.28 -1.19 2.93
CA LEU A 408 23.34 -1.44 1.84
C LEU A 408 21.91 -1.19 2.32
N GLY A 409 21.07 -0.69 1.44
CA GLY A 409 19.62 -0.63 1.56
C GLY A 409 18.99 -1.14 0.28
N GLN A 410 17.68 -1.42 0.33
CA GLN A 410 16.96 -1.96 -0.80
C GLN A 410 15.75 -1.09 -1.16
N PRO A 411 15.95 0.18 -1.58
CA PRO A 411 14.87 1.05 -2.01
C PRO A 411 14.24 0.54 -3.32
N CYS A 412 12.95 0.81 -3.51
CA CYS A 412 12.30 0.57 -4.80
C CYS A 412 12.84 1.55 -5.87
N PRO A 413 12.70 1.27 -7.16
CA PRO A 413 13.22 2.12 -8.24
C PRO A 413 12.80 3.59 -8.11
N LYS A 414 11.59 3.85 -7.60
CA LYS A 414 11.08 5.20 -7.35
C LYS A 414 11.91 5.92 -6.27
N HIS A 415 12.14 5.30 -5.12
CA HIS A 415 12.85 5.91 -3.99
C HIS A 415 14.38 5.85 -4.17
N HIS A 416 14.89 4.88 -4.90
CA HIS A 416 16.26 4.89 -5.39
C HIS A 416 16.54 6.14 -6.26
N LYS A 417 15.64 6.40 -7.24
CA LYS A 417 15.73 7.62 -8.06
C LYS A 417 15.56 8.89 -7.22
N LEU A 418 14.61 8.91 -6.26
CA LEU A 418 14.39 10.06 -5.36
C LEU A 418 15.66 10.46 -4.63
N ARG A 419 16.41 9.51 -4.10
CA ARG A 419 17.70 9.73 -3.43
C ARG A 419 18.70 10.47 -4.32
N HIS A 420 18.80 10.10 -5.60
CA HIS A 420 19.79 10.66 -6.51
C HIS A 420 19.36 11.97 -7.17
N THR A 421 18.07 12.30 -7.14
CA THR A 421 17.51 13.48 -7.82
C THR A 421 16.95 14.53 -6.89
N SER A 422 17.04 14.32 -5.57
CA SER A 422 16.51 15.23 -4.56
C SER A 422 17.43 15.35 -3.35
N GLY A 423 17.07 16.17 -2.38
CA GLY A 423 17.78 16.32 -1.11
C GLY A 423 17.51 15.22 -0.07
N TRP A 424 16.74 14.19 -0.39
CA TRP A 424 16.49 13.06 0.51
C TRP A 424 17.75 12.20 0.66
N LYS A 425 18.11 11.86 1.91
CA LYS A 425 19.31 11.08 2.22
C LYS A 425 18.95 9.92 3.13
N PRO A 426 19.36 8.67 2.80
CA PRO A 426 19.24 7.57 3.72
C PRO A 426 20.21 7.74 4.89
N THR A 427 19.84 7.25 6.07
CA THR A 427 20.72 7.16 7.22
C THR A 427 21.48 5.84 7.23
N PRO A 428 22.51 5.68 8.06
CA PRO A 428 23.18 4.39 8.21
C PRO A 428 22.21 3.29 8.60
N ALA A 429 22.38 2.10 8.04
CA ALA A 429 21.69 0.87 8.46
C ALA A 429 22.55 0.09 9.46
N THR A 430 21.95 -0.88 10.11
CA THR A 430 22.69 -1.90 10.88
C THR A 430 22.57 -3.27 10.18
N LYS A 431 23.09 -4.31 10.79
CA LYS A 431 22.88 -5.67 10.28
C LYS A 431 21.41 -6.07 10.35
N THR A 432 20.72 -5.67 11.40
CA THR A 432 19.34 -6.06 11.71
C THR A 432 18.32 -4.98 11.36
N GLU A 433 18.74 -3.70 11.26
CA GLU A 433 17.85 -2.58 11.05
C GLU A 433 18.03 -1.96 9.66
N PRO A 434 16.93 -1.73 8.92
CA PRO A 434 16.98 -1.02 7.63
C PRO A 434 17.38 0.45 7.82
N PRO A 435 17.81 1.14 6.76
CA PRO A 435 18.15 2.56 6.85
C PRO A 435 16.91 3.41 7.07
N GLY A 436 16.98 4.41 7.96
CA GLY A 436 16.02 5.50 8.00
C GLY A 436 16.30 6.54 6.91
N TRP A 437 15.57 7.67 6.92
CA TRP A 437 15.68 8.72 5.91
C TRP A 437 15.64 10.12 6.52
N THR A 438 16.41 11.03 5.94
CA THR A 438 16.36 12.46 6.28
C THR A 438 15.84 13.24 5.09
N SER A 439 14.81 14.06 5.33
CA SER A 439 14.19 14.90 4.31
C SER A 439 15.05 16.13 3.98
N PRO A 440 14.77 16.83 2.86
CA PRO A 440 15.40 18.11 2.52
C PRO A 440 15.24 19.20 3.59
N THR A 441 14.15 19.13 4.38
CA THR A 441 13.89 20.07 5.50
C THR A 441 14.65 19.70 6.78
N GLY A 442 15.45 18.63 6.76
CA GLY A 442 16.25 18.16 7.89
C GLY A 442 15.46 17.30 8.89
N ARG A 443 14.23 16.93 8.59
CA ARG A 443 13.46 16.00 9.42
C ARG A 443 13.95 14.57 9.23
N HIS A 444 13.97 13.83 10.33
CA HIS A 444 14.42 12.45 10.36
C HIS A 444 13.24 11.49 10.53
N TYR A 445 13.24 10.43 9.73
CA TYR A 445 12.19 9.41 9.73
C TYR A 445 12.82 8.03 9.84
N THR A 446 12.33 7.25 10.78
CA THR A 446 12.72 5.84 10.95
C THR A 446 11.95 4.96 9.98
N THR A 447 12.57 3.87 9.57
CA THR A 447 11.91 2.81 8.79
C THR A 447 11.28 1.81 9.75
N GLU A 448 10.19 1.18 9.33
CA GLU A 448 9.60 0.07 10.07
C GLU A 448 10.53 -1.14 10.02
N HIS A 449 10.67 -1.81 11.17
CA HIS A 449 11.36 -3.09 11.28
C HIS A 449 10.46 -4.22 10.83
N GLN A 450 11.05 -5.33 10.37
CA GLN A 450 10.36 -6.60 10.29
C GLN A 450 10.34 -7.20 11.71
N ASP A 451 9.15 -7.51 12.21
CA ASP A 451 8.97 -8.19 13.49
C ASP A 451 9.27 -9.69 13.31
N TRP A 452 10.56 -10.04 13.39
CA TRP A 452 10.99 -11.42 13.41
C TRP A 452 10.97 -11.91 14.86
N GLU A 453 10.01 -12.77 15.18
CA GLU A 453 10.05 -13.52 16.41
C GLU A 453 10.88 -14.81 16.23
N PRO A 454 11.69 -15.20 17.22
CA PRO A 454 12.35 -16.49 17.17
C PRO A 454 11.31 -17.62 17.15
N PRO A 455 11.52 -18.69 16.33
CA PRO A 455 10.57 -19.78 16.24
C PRO A 455 10.24 -20.38 17.61
N HIS A 456 8.97 -20.61 17.90
CA HIS A 456 8.54 -21.28 19.12
C HIS A 456 8.94 -22.77 19.07
N TRP A 457 9.51 -23.24 20.16
CA TRP A 457 9.77 -24.67 20.30
C TRP A 457 8.43 -25.41 20.50
N PRO A 458 8.20 -26.55 19.81
CA PRO A 458 6.98 -27.32 20.00
C PRO A 458 6.87 -27.84 21.44
N ASP A 459 5.64 -27.89 21.98
CA ASP A 459 5.37 -28.37 23.36
C ASP A 459 5.86 -29.82 23.61
N ARG A 460 6.06 -30.61 22.56
CA ARG A 460 6.74 -31.91 22.61
C ARG A 460 8.27 -31.78 22.67
N ALA A 461 8.77 -30.77 23.35
CA ALA A 461 10.19 -30.46 23.49
C ALA A 461 11.05 -31.64 24.03
N ALA A 462 10.47 -32.66 24.66
CA ALA A 462 11.19 -33.84 25.12
C ALA A 462 11.67 -34.74 23.94
N GLU A 463 10.98 -34.73 22.82
CA GLU A 463 11.33 -35.53 21.63
C GLU A 463 12.35 -34.78 20.75
N VAL A 464 12.20 -33.47 20.63
CA VAL A 464 13.16 -32.62 19.92
C VAL A 464 14.46 -32.45 20.74
N LYS A 465 14.39 -32.40 22.09
CA LYS A 465 15.60 -32.44 22.95
C LYS A 465 16.38 -33.74 22.82
N ARG A 466 15.72 -34.85 22.53
CA ARG A 466 16.39 -36.13 22.29
C ARG A 466 17.14 -36.11 20.95
N LEU A 467 16.56 -35.49 19.92
CA LEU A 467 17.19 -35.24 18.62
C LEU A 467 18.34 -34.22 18.74
N ALA A 468 18.13 -33.12 19.46
CA ALA A 468 19.14 -32.09 19.71
C ALA A 468 20.27 -32.59 20.63
N GLY A 469 19.98 -33.46 21.60
CA GLY A 469 20.98 -34.09 22.47
C GLY A 469 21.90 -35.05 21.73
N SER A 470 21.43 -35.67 20.62
CA SER A 470 22.27 -36.44 19.70
C SER A 470 23.21 -35.57 18.87
N ILE A 471 22.90 -34.26 18.70
CA ILE A 471 23.70 -33.29 17.93
C ILE A 471 24.78 -32.62 18.80
N ALA A 472 24.58 -32.55 20.12
CA ALA A 472 25.49 -31.87 21.03
C ALA A 472 26.83 -32.60 21.29
N GLY A 473 27.00 -33.79 20.73
CA GLY A 473 28.24 -34.59 20.82
C GLY A 473 29.27 -34.36 19.73
N CYS A 474 28.99 -33.50 18.73
CA CYS A 474 29.90 -33.20 17.61
C CYS A 474 30.55 -31.85 17.78
N THR A 475 31.77 -31.81 18.33
CA THR A 475 32.55 -30.58 18.53
C THR A 475 33.55 -30.22 17.41
N ASP A 476 33.61 -31.00 16.34
CA ASP A 476 34.51 -30.73 15.20
C ASP A 476 33.71 -30.57 13.89
N PHE A 477 33.48 -29.33 13.48
CA PHE A 477 32.89 -29.02 12.19
C PHE A 477 33.97 -28.77 11.13
N ALA A 478 34.38 -29.82 10.44
CA ALA A 478 34.94 -29.69 9.10
C ALA A 478 33.76 -29.69 8.11
N TYR A 479 33.55 -28.56 7.44
CA TYR A 479 32.44 -28.31 6.52
C TYR A 479 32.64 -29.13 5.23
N THR A 480 32.11 -30.35 5.18
CA THR A 480 32.06 -31.17 3.95
C THR A 480 30.67 -31.79 3.84
N GLY A 481 29.75 -31.12 3.16
CA GLY A 481 28.44 -31.68 2.85
C GLY A 481 27.28 -31.21 3.76
N ILE A 482 26.25 -32.03 3.85
CA ILE A 482 25.02 -31.82 4.62
C ILE A 482 25.35 -31.83 6.12
N SER A 483 24.86 -30.86 6.88
CA SER A 483 25.08 -30.79 8.33
C SER A 483 24.27 -31.93 9.04
N PRO A 484 24.68 -32.39 10.24
CA PRO A 484 23.93 -33.39 10.98
C PRO A 484 22.46 -33.00 11.28
N GLY A 485 22.18 -31.71 11.38
CA GLY A 485 20.82 -31.15 11.47
C GLY A 485 20.03 -31.31 10.18
N GLU A 486 20.67 -31.14 9.05
CA GLU A 486 20.07 -31.37 7.73
C GLU A 486 19.76 -32.83 7.47
N GLU A 487 20.66 -33.74 7.86
CA GLU A 487 20.47 -35.18 7.76
C GLU A 487 19.32 -35.64 8.69
N ALA A 488 19.18 -35.04 9.87
CA ALA A 488 18.06 -35.31 10.76
C ALA A 488 16.74 -34.75 10.21
N LEU A 489 16.77 -33.57 9.58
CA LEU A 489 15.63 -32.96 8.92
C LEU A 489 15.18 -33.76 7.69
N GLU A 490 16.11 -34.22 6.89
CA GLU A 490 15.85 -35.06 5.71
C GLU A 490 15.24 -36.41 6.09
N ARG A 491 15.70 -37.02 7.19
CA ARG A 491 15.09 -38.26 7.74
C ARG A 491 13.66 -38.01 8.25
N LEU A 492 13.37 -36.85 8.83
CA LEU A 492 12.02 -36.48 9.28
C LEU A 492 11.07 -36.22 8.11
N LEU A 493 11.56 -35.60 7.04
CA LEU A 493 10.78 -35.30 5.82
C LEU A 493 10.42 -36.56 5.03
N HIS A 494 11.27 -37.61 5.11
CA HIS A 494 11.07 -38.89 4.41
C HIS A 494 10.54 -40.03 5.31
N ALA A 495 10.23 -39.75 6.58
CA ALA A 495 9.58 -40.71 7.46
C ALA A 495 8.11 -40.89 7.03
N PRO A 496 7.63 -42.15 6.84
CA PRO A 496 6.23 -42.37 6.56
C PRO A 496 5.36 -41.88 7.72
N PRO A 497 4.15 -41.35 7.43
CA PRO A 497 3.23 -40.91 8.48
C PRO A 497 2.88 -42.10 9.38
N ALA A 498 2.93 -41.89 10.68
CA ALA A 498 2.62 -42.88 11.72
C ALA A 498 1.11 -43.08 11.86
#